data_be9a866fd653c984eff57bf079759538
#
_entry.id   be9a866fd653c984eff57bf079759538
#
_cell.length_a   1.000
_cell.length_b   1.000
_cell.length_c   1.000
_cell.angle_alpha   90.00
_cell.angle_beta   90.00
_cell.angle_gamma   90.00
#
_symmetry.space_group_name_H-M   'P 1'
#
loop_
_entity.id
_entity.type
_entity.pdbx_description
1 polymer ?
#
loop_
_entity_poly.entity_id
_entity_poly.type
_entity_poly.pdbx_seq_one_letter_code
_entity_poly.pdbx_strand_id
1 'polypeptide(L)'
;GVAVYSFSKNERTYSLICFANKISDDERSDRVIATKWDAAFTLYDGVPSKLDIDRLKKNVPKQEGGRLTYKELTLSRANKSIRMFNHVVENLSNGIQPDKKLLSEVGYLYRTTAVYGSGKFGLADRFRIKNRKEIYGPFRLEMMLVYLVRQFTFDQVDHIAMHRNPKKAVKLDNDVSRNLGIGNSTGLGMAPFIVNHPTLLNNWILARETALKKVREIKKINKNQKDIFLSCLKKSLKNISTWNTDSEYQKNKINDLLKDLNKLFTFIEIFDFEGDFAFNKLYLWIEKNLKDECIEYIVSMMLEPYDEIVDPLISGMSSEEEKFFNIPGDRTIEDLRNILEEKYNNILKIDFDDKKNKRNFWFISKNKEEPRYADRYKEIGANLEQPLAIARDIKRLYERINNQKNSLPIGKFLNENNDLRHVVRRAFIIEKFPYSEIQDNTIGSNVIPIDMLRLKLSFFGAVKFDPRSDKWLRICMFQGAPLPNELKNFDDLWVYNSIN
;
A
#
# COMPACT_ATOMS: atom_id res chain seq x y z
N GLY A 1 25.79 7.82 -9.67
CA GLY A 1 25.31 8.67 -10.76
C GLY A 1 24.20 9.59 -10.29
N VAL A 2 23.99 10.67 -11.00
CA VAL A 2 22.88 11.62 -10.78
C VAL A 2 22.19 11.86 -12.12
N ALA A 3 20.86 11.84 -12.12
CA ALA A 3 20.04 12.25 -13.25
C ALA A 3 19.04 13.29 -12.78
N VAL A 4 18.76 14.28 -13.62
CA VAL A 4 17.80 15.35 -13.34
C VAL A 4 16.89 15.49 -14.56
N TYR A 5 15.58 15.35 -14.33
CA TYR A 5 14.55 15.54 -15.33
C TYR A 5 13.66 16.69 -14.91
N SER A 6 13.70 17.79 -15.64
CA SER A 6 12.86 18.94 -15.35
C SER A 6 11.69 19.03 -16.32
N PHE A 7 10.53 19.39 -15.81
CA PHE A 7 9.31 19.58 -16.56
C PHE A 7 8.49 20.75 -16.01
N SER A 8 7.68 21.36 -16.83
CA SER A 8 6.87 22.52 -16.43
C SER A 8 5.38 22.18 -16.50
N LYS A 9 4.64 22.64 -15.49
CA LYS A 9 3.18 22.54 -15.40
C LYS A 9 2.63 23.79 -14.74
N ASN A 10 1.61 24.42 -15.34
CA ASN A 10 0.99 25.64 -14.81
C ASN A 10 2.02 26.72 -14.43
N GLU A 11 2.90 27.05 -15.38
CA GLU A 11 3.98 28.05 -15.23
C GLU A 11 5.04 27.76 -14.17
N ARG A 12 5.01 26.56 -13.60
CA ARG A 12 6.01 26.10 -12.62
C ARG A 12 6.82 24.96 -13.16
N THR A 13 8.07 24.93 -12.73
CA THR A 13 9.00 23.86 -13.07
C THR A 13 9.18 22.95 -11.87
N TYR A 14 9.16 21.65 -12.12
CA TYR A 14 9.47 20.60 -11.17
C TYR A 14 10.62 19.77 -11.72
N SER A 15 11.42 19.20 -10.84
CA SER A 15 12.51 18.33 -11.24
C SER A 15 12.47 17.00 -10.47
N LEU A 16 12.45 15.90 -11.20
CA LEU A 16 12.77 14.59 -10.65
C LEU A 16 14.28 14.44 -10.60
N ILE A 17 14.84 14.26 -9.42
CA ILE A 17 16.27 14.07 -9.19
C ILE A 17 16.49 12.64 -8.71
N CYS A 18 17.34 11.91 -9.43
CA CYS A 18 17.65 10.52 -9.16
C CYS A 18 19.11 10.38 -8.75
N PHE A 19 19.36 9.68 -7.66
CA PHE A 19 20.69 9.34 -7.17
C PHE A 19 20.86 7.82 -7.27
N ALA A 20 21.63 7.37 -8.25
CA ALA A 20 21.95 5.96 -8.39
C ALA A 20 23.07 5.57 -7.43
N ASN A 21 22.88 4.42 -6.79
CA ASN A 21 23.86 3.79 -5.95
C ASN A 21 24.29 2.46 -6.57
N LYS A 22 25.54 2.07 -6.33
CA LYS A 22 26.05 0.78 -6.79
C LYS A 22 26.02 -0.19 -5.61
N ILE A 23 25.11 -1.14 -5.66
CA ILE A 23 25.03 -2.23 -4.68
C ILE A 23 25.17 -3.56 -5.40
N SER A 24 25.76 -4.53 -4.73
CA SER A 24 25.87 -5.89 -5.23
C SER A 24 24.56 -6.67 -5.10
N ASP A 25 24.38 -7.74 -5.83
CA ASP A 25 23.13 -8.50 -5.84
C ASP A 25 22.86 -9.18 -4.50
N ASP A 26 23.89 -9.57 -3.77
CA ASP A 26 23.83 -10.16 -2.43
C ASP A 26 23.44 -9.11 -1.35
N GLU A 27 23.70 -7.84 -1.59
CA GLU A 27 23.28 -6.75 -0.72
C GLU A 27 21.86 -6.28 -0.99
N ARG A 28 21.26 -6.66 -2.13
CA ARG A 28 19.84 -6.39 -2.40
C ARG A 28 18.98 -7.20 -1.47
N SER A 29 18.19 -6.49 -0.73
CA SER A 29 17.25 -7.09 0.21
C SER A 29 15.83 -6.87 -0.30
N ASP A 30 15.04 -7.94 -0.32
CA ASP A 30 13.59 -7.86 -0.50
C ASP A 30 12.88 -7.33 0.75
N ARG A 31 13.64 -6.88 1.74
CA ARG A 31 13.08 -6.23 2.92
C ARG A 31 12.38 -4.94 2.54
N VAL A 32 11.27 -4.69 3.14
CA VAL A 32 10.56 -3.40 3.11
C VAL A 32 11.47 -2.28 3.62
N ILE A 33 12.30 -2.58 4.61
CA ILE A 33 13.33 -1.68 5.10
C ILE A 33 14.66 -2.19 4.57
N ALA A 34 14.92 -1.90 3.31
CA ALA A 34 16.24 -2.13 2.80
C ALA A 34 17.20 -1.13 3.45
N THR A 35 18.27 -1.63 4.02
CA THR A 35 19.38 -0.81 4.52
C THR A 35 20.19 -0.21 3.37
N LYS A 36 20.13 -0.85 2.19
CA LYS A 36 20.77 -0.41 0.95
C LYS A 36 19.75 -0.42 -0.19
N TRP A 37 19.90 0.50 -1.13
CA TRP A 37 19.02 0.66 -2.28
C TRP A 37 19.79 1.07 -3.52
N ASP A 38 19.26 0.67 -4.68
CA ASP A 38 19.82 0.97 -5.99
C ASP A 38 19.70 2.44 -6.37
N ALA A 39 18.61 3.07 -5.96
CA ALA A 39 18.34 4.45 -6.28
C ALA A 39 17.51 5.16 -5.19
N ALA A 40 17.77 6.46 -5.02
CA ALA A 40 16.95 7.35 -4.24
C ALA A 40 16.47 8.50 -5.13
N PHE A 41 15.24 8.95 -4.89
CA PHE A 41 14.56 9.93 -5.72
C PHE A 41 13.99 11.06 -4.87
N THR A 42 13.96 12.25 -5.43
CA THR A 42 13.18 13.36 -4.91
C THR A 42 12.46 14.08 -6.04
N LEU A 43 11.22 14.49 -5.79
CA LEU A 43 10.56 15.51 -6.59
C LEU A 43 10.87 16.86 -5.97
N TYR A 44 11.47 17.76 -6.76
CA TYR A 44 11.99 19.03 -6.33
C TYR A 44 11.20 20.19 -6.95
N ASP A 45 10.92 21.22 -6.16
CA ASP A 45 10.23 22.43 -6.60
C ASP A 45 11.22 23.39 -7.29
N GLY A 46 11.17 23.45 -8.59
CA GLY A 46 12.07 24.23 -9.44
C GLY A 46 13.17 23.41 -10.10
N VAL A 47 14.16 24.12 -10.64
CA VAL A 47 15.38 23.52 -11.21
C VAL A 47 16.49 23.57 -10.14
N PRO A 48 17.08 22.43 -9.77
CA PRO A 48 18.13 22.43 -8.75
C PRO A 48 19.42 23.06 -9.29
N SER A 49 20.06 23.88 -8.48
CA SER A 49 21.43 24.34 -8.72
C SER A 49 22.45 23.21 -8.44
N LYS A 50 23.69 23.39 -8.85
CA LYS A 50 24.78 22.46 -8.53
C LYS A 50 24.91 22.27 -7.00
N LEU A 51 24.83 23.37 -6.24
CA LEU A 51 24.87 23.33 -4.78
C LEU A 51 23.68 22.54 -4.18
N ASP A 52 22.48 22.70 -4.76
CA ASP A 52 21.32 21.90 -4.37
C ASP A 52 21.57 20.41 -4.62
N ILE A 53 22.10 20.05 -5.79
CA ILE A 53 22.39 18.65 -6.13
C ILE A 53 23.40 18.05 -5.15
N ASP A 54 24.46 18.78 -4.81
CA ASP A 54 25.48 18.31 -3.86
C ASP A 54 24.92 18.11 -2.46
N ARG A 55 24.03 18.99 -2.03
CA ARG A 55 23.29 18.85 -0.77
C ARG A 55 22.33 17.67 -0.80
N LEU A 56 21.53 17.57 -1.86
CA LEU A 56 20.53 16.51 -2.04
C LEU A 56 21.18 15.12 -2.12
N LYS A 57 22.32 15.00 -2.78
CA LYS A 57 23.09 13.75 -2.84
C LYS A 57 23.46 13.21 -1.46
N LYS A 58 23.68 14.09 -0.48
CA LYS A 58 23.99 13.71 0.91
C LYS A 58 22.74 13.36 1.73
N ASN A 59 21.61 13.99 1.42
CA ASN A 59 20.41 13.97 2.27
C ASN A 59 19.28 13.06 1.75
N VAL A 60 18.99 13.10 0.45
CA VAL A 60 17.89 12.32 -0.14
C VAL A 60 18.01 10.81 0.12
N PRO A 61 19.19 10.18 -0.02
CA PRO A 61 19.34 8.77 0.29
C PRO A 61 19.02 8.39 1.74
N LYS A 62 19.19 9.31 2.68
CA LYS A 62 18.91 9.06 4.11
C LYS A 62 17.43 9.17 4.44
N GLN A 63 16.68 9.91 3.63
CA GLN A 63 15.25 10.17 3.82
C GLN A 63 14.89 10.73 5.21
N GLU A 64 15.75 11.56 5.75
CA GLU A 64 15.53 12.26 7.01
C GLU A 64 14.93 13.64 6.73
N GLY A 65 13.69 13.85 7.12
CA GLY A 65 12.95 15.11 6.88
C GLY A 65 13.65 16.35 7.44
N GLY A 66 14.30 16.25 8.60
CA GLY A 66 15.00 17.36 9.24
C GLY A 66 16.26 17.87 8.49
N ARG A 67 16.69 17.15 7.46
CA ARG A 67 17.83 17.54 6.61
C ARG A 67 17.43 18.10 5.26
N LEU A 68 16.14 18.21 5.02
CA LEU A 68 15.57 18.63 3.74
C LEU A 68 14.95 20.01 3.87
N THR A 69 14.83 20.69 2.75
CA THR A 69 14.16 21.98 2.66
C THR A 69 12.71 21.78 2.16
N TYR A 70 11.92 22.84 2.18
CA TYR A 70 10.57 22.83 1.62
C TYR A 70 10.50 22.60 0.10
N LYS A 71 11.66 22.64 -0.59
CA LYS A 71 11.75 22.38 -2.02
C LYS A 71 11.69 20.90 -2.36
N GLU A 72 12.06 20.03 -1.44
CA GLU A 72 11.90 18.58 -1.58
C GLU A 72 10.45 18.20 -1.29
N LEU A 73 9.66 18.04 -2.36
CA LEU A 73 8.21 17.81 -2.25
C LEU A 73 7.87 16.39 -1.84
N THR A 74 8.63 15.42 -2.30
CA THR A 74 8.47 14.01 -1.93
C THR A 74 9.76 13.23 -2.17
N LEU A 75 9.92 12.13 -1.47
CA LEU A 75 11.08 11.25 -1.52
C LEU A 75 10.66 9.82 -1.78
N SER A 76 11.52 9.06 -2.45
CA SER A 76 11.40 7.61 -2.55
C SER A 76 12.78 6.96 -2.63
N ARG A 77 12.82 5.70 -2.27
CA ARG A 77 13.96 4.78 -2.51
C ARG A 77 13.42 3.54 -3.21
N ALA A 78 14.21 2.99 -4.10
CA ALA A 78 13.79 1.81 -4.84
C ALA A 78 14.97 0.87 -5.11
N ASN A 79 14.64 -0.41 -5.20
CA ASN A 79 15.54 -1.46 -5.62
C ASN A 79 15.07 -2.04 -6.96
N LYS A 80 16.03 -2.43 -7.78
CA LYS A 80 15.78 -3.17 -9.02
C LYS A 80 15.11 -4.50 -8.72
N SER A 81 14.19 -4.90 -9.57
CA SER A 81 13.68 -6.27 -9.55
C SER A 81 14.80 -7.24 -9.94
N ILE A 82 15.11 -8.16 -9.06
CA ILE A 82 16.14 -9.19 -9.29
C ILE A 82 15.77 -10.05 -10.52
N ARG A 83 14.49 -10.35 -10.70
CA ARG A 83 14.01 -11.20 -11.79
C ARG A 83 13.89 -10.46 -13.12
N MET A 84 13.45 -9.21 -13.10
CA MET A 84 13.01 -8.51 -14.30
C MET A 84 14.05 -7.55 -14.87
N PHE A 85 14.75 -6.79 -14.02
CA PHE A 85 15.59 -5.69 -14.51
C PHE A 85 16.70 -6.17 -15.45
N ASN A 86 17.47 -7.17 -15.02
CA ASN A 86 18.57 -7.72 -15.84
C ASN A 86 18.04 -8.43 -17.08
N HIS A 87 16.93 -9.18 -16.96
CA HIS A 87 16.28 -9.83 -18.09
C HIS A 87 15.89 -8.83 -19.18
N VAL A 88 15.27 -7.72 -18.81
CA VAL A 88 14.89 -6.67 -19.77
C VAL A 88 16.13 -6.07 -20.45
N VAL A 89 17.14 -5.69 -19.66
CA VAL A 89 18.36 -5.09 -20.20
C VAL A 89 19.08 -6.06 -21.16
N GLU A 90 19.16 -7.33 -20.82
CA GLU A 90 19.80 -8.36 -21.67
C GLU A 90 19.05 -8.55 -22.99
N ASN A 91 17.73 -8.69 -22.93
CA ASN A 91 16.93 -8.85 -24.14
C ASN A 91 17.04 -7.63 -25.05
N LEU A 92 16.84 -6.43 -24.51
CA LEU A 92 16.98 -5.20 -25.29
C LEU A 92 18.37 -5.05 -25.90
N SER A 93 19.44 -5.41 -25.17
CA SER A 93 20.81 -5.39 -25.69
C SER A 93 21.03 -6.35 -26.86
N ASN A 94 20.23 -7.41 -26.94
CA ASN A 94 20.28 -8.42 -28.01
C ASN A 94 19.28 -8.15 -29.15
N GLY A 95 18.56 -7.03 -29.12
CA GLY A 95 17.56 -6.68 -30.14
C GLY A 95 16.21 -7.36 -29.97
N ILE A 96 15.90 -7.85 -28.77
CA ILE A 96 14.70 -8.62 -28.46
C ILE A 96 13.88 -7.92 -27.37
N GLN A 97 12.57 -7.93 -27.49
CA GLN A 97 11.68 -7.47 -26.43
C GLN A 97 11.60 -8.50 -25.28
N PRO A 98 11.33 -8.06 -24.03
CA PRO A 98 11.21 -8.98 -22.90
C PRO A 98 10.09 -10.01 -23.06
N ASP A 99 10.25 -11.14 -22.41
CA ASP A 99 9.26 -12.22 -22.41
C ASP A 99 7.93 -11.77 -21.78
N LYS A 100 6.82 -11.92 -22.53
CA LYS A 100 5.47 -11.48 -22.08
C LYS A 100 4.97 -12.24 -20.86
N LYS A 101 5.34 -13.52 -20.72
CA LYS A 101 4.93 -14.33 -19.58
C LYS A 101 5.59 -13.81 -18.32
N LEU A 102 6.90 -13.56 -18.37
CA LEU A 102 7.63 -13.00 -17.23
C LEU A 102 7.12 -11.60 -16.86
N LEU A 103 6.76 -10.77 -17.86
CA LEU A 103 6.12 -9.47 -17.63
C LEU A 103 4.81 -9.61 -16.86
N SER A 104 3.96 -10.59 -17.20
CA SER A 104 2.70 -10.83 -16.48
C SER A 104 2.91 -11.31 -15.04
N GLU A 105 4.03 -11.98 -14.78
CA GLU A 105 4.35 -12.49 -13.43
C GLU A 105 4.96 -11.43 -12.51
N VAL A 106 5.76 -10.51 -13.06
CA VAL A 106 6.52 -9.53 -12.26
C VAL A 106 6.01 -8.11 -12.40
N GLY A 107 5.68 -7.65 -13.57
CA GLY A 107 5.02 -6.36 -13.84
C GLY A 107 5.80 -5.09 -13.48
N TYR A 108 7.04 -5.16 -13.01
CA TYR A 108 7.82 -3.97 -12.61
C TYR A 108 9.33 -4.17 -12.75
N LEU A 109 10.03 -3.08 -13.06
CA LEU A 109 11.49 -3.03 -13.13
C LEU A 109 12.13 -2.57 -11.80
N TYR A 110 11.47 -1.67 -11.11
CA TYR A 110 11.85 -1.17 -9.80
C TYR A 110 10.73 -1.36 -8.79
N ARG A 111 11.13 -1.55 -7.56
CA ARG A 111 10.24 -1.66 -6.41
C ARG A 111 10.59 -0.60 -5.39
N THR A 112 9.63 0.27 -5.08
CA THR A 112 9.81 1.28 -4.05
C THR A 112 9.86 0.65 -2.68
N THR A 113 10.78 1.10 -1.84
CA THR A 113 10.87 0.69 -0.44
C THR A 113 10.14 1.67 0.48
N ALA A 114 10.01 2.92 0.06
CA ALA A 114 9.29 3.96 0.77
C ALA A 114 8.94 5.09 -0.19
N VAL A 115 7.79 5.73 0.02
CA VAL A 115 7.40 6.97 -0.64
C VAL A 115 6.89 7.91 0.44
N TYR A 116 7.52 9.06 0.57
CA TYR A 116 7.19 10.08 1.56
C TYR A 116 6.88 11.39 0.87
N GLY A 117 5.89 12.11 1.32
CA GLY A 117 5.63 13.42 0.75
C GLY A 117 4.36 14.09 1.24
N SER A 118 4.01 15.18 0.59
CA SER A 118 2.74 15.88 0.76
C SER A 118 2.45 16.37 2.19
N GLY A 119 3.49 16.68 2.95
CA GLY A 119 3.37 17.09 4.36
C GLY A 119 3.13 15.95 5.34
N LYS A 120 2.90 14.74 4.84
CA LYS A 120 2.62 13.56 5.66
C LYS A 120 3.81 13.15 6.52
N PHE A 121 5.00 13.29 5.98
CA PHE A 121 6.26 13.01 6.67
C PHE A 121 7.13 14.26 6.82
N GLY A 122 6.52 15.43 6.81
CA GLY A 122 7.21 16.70 6.99
C GLY A 122 8.09 17.12 5.82
N LEU A 123 7.80 16.66 4.60
CA LEU A 123 8.61 16.96 3.43
C LEU A 123 8.07 18.15 2.63
N ALA A 124 6.75 18.33 2.59
CA ALA A 124 6.12 19.44 1.91
C ALA A 124 5.20 20.21 2.86
N ASP A 125 5.26 21.53 2.76
CA ASP A 125 4.34 22.41 3.45
C ASP A 125 3.05 22.56 2.64
N ARG A 126 2.00 21.87 3.05
CA ARG A 126 0.71 21.90 2.36
C ARG A 126 0.11 23.28 2.23
N PHE A 127 0.35 24.14 3.19
CA PHE A 127 -0.13 25.52 3.09
C PHE A 127 0.50 26.25 1.91
N ARG A 128 1.80 26.03 1.66
CA ARG A 128 2.52 26.64 0.54
C ARG A 128 2.09 26.10 -0.83
N ILE A 129 1.64 24.85 -0.88
CA ILE A 129 1.22 24.21 -2.13
C ILE A 129 -0.30 24.21 -2.34
N LYS A 130 -1.10 24.76 -1.41
CA LYS A 130 -2.58 24.70 -1.46
C LYS A 130 -3.19 25.23 -2.77
N ASN A 131 -2.54 26.18 -3.41
CA ASN A 131 -3.01 26.78 -4.66
C ASN A 131 -2.49 26.06 -5.90
N ARG A 132 -1.74 24.96 -5.75
CA ARG A 132 -1.18 24.15 -6.82
C ARG A 132 -2.02 22.91 -7.01
N LYS A 133 -3.10 23.03 -7.79
CA LYS A 133 -4.07 21.93 -7.98
C LYS A 133 -3.42 20.64 -8.48
N GLU A 134 -2.36 20.75 -9.27
CA GLU A 134 -1.63 19.63 -9.87
C GLU A 134 -0.90 18.75 -8.82
N ILE A 135 -0.53 19.32 -7.69
CA ILE A 135 0.19 18.61 -6.62
C ILE A 135 -0.52 18.64 -5.26
N TYR A 136 -1.55 19.48 -5.13
CA TYR A 136 -2.31 19.57 -3.89
C TYR A 136 -3.40 18.49 -3.84
N GLY A 137 -3.41 17.76 -2.77
CA GLY A 137 -4.39 16.70 -2.50
C GLY A 137 -3.71 15.47 -1.88
N PRO A 138 -4.51 14.56 -1.36
CA PRO A 138 -3.99 13.31 -0.80
C PRO A 138 -3.18 12.56 -1.85
N PHE A 139 -1.95 12.18 -1.49
CA PHE A 139 -1.06 11.33 -2.31
C PHE A 139 -0.69 11.81 -3.72
N ARG A 140 -1.12 12.99 -4.15
CA ARG A 140 -0.80 13.48 -5.51
C ARG A 140 0.70 13.58 -5.77
N LEU A 141 1.45 14.08 -4.80
CA LEU A 141 2.92 14.17 -4.91
C LEU A 141 3.57 12.80 -4.94
N GLU A 142 3.10 11.89 -4.10
CA GLU A 142 3.58 10.51 -4.06
C GLU A 142 3.33 9.80 -5.39
N MET A 143 2.14 9.93 -5.93
CA MET A 143 1.78 9.31 -7.20
C MET A 143 2.52 9.93 -8.37
N MET A 144 2.68 11.24 -8.38
CA MET A 144 3.50 11.91 -9.39
C MET A 144 4.95 11.40 -9.35
N LEU A 145 5.53 11.29 -8.15
CA LEU A 145 6.87 10.74 -8.02
C LEU A 145 6.96 9.31 -8.56
N VAL A 146 6.03 8.44 -8.17
CA VAL A 146 6.03 7.02 -8.59
C VAL A 146 5.89 6.90 -10.11
N TYR A 147 5.02 7.69 -10.72
CA TYR A 147 4.86 7.72 -12.17
C TYR A 147 6.15 8.17 -12.87
N LEU A 148 6.78 9.23 -12.39
CA LEU A 148 8.04 9.72 -12.96
C LEU A 148 9.18 8.70 -12.76
N VAL A 149 9.21 8.00 -11.65
CA VAL A 149 10.17 6.91 -11.42
C VAL A 149 9.94 5.79 -12.42
N ARG A 150 8.67 5.45 -12.75
CA ARG A 150 8.35 4.49 -13.80
C ARG A 150 8.97 4.89 -15.14
N GLN A 151 8.79 6.14 -15.58
CA GLN A 151 9.37 6.64 -16.83
C GLN A 151 10.91 6.60 -16.79
N PHE A 152 11.49 7.04 -15.66
CA PHE A 152 12.93 6.94 -15.46
C PHE A 152 13.45 5.52 -15.64
N THR A 153 12.72 4.50 -15.17
CA THR A 153 13.18 3.11 -15.30
C THR A 153 13.18 2.62 -16.74
N PHE A 154 12.27 3.09 -17.58
CA PHE A 154 12.26 2.78 -19.02
C PHE A 154 13.45 3.41 -19.72
N ASP A 155 13.67 4.72 -19.51
CA ASP A 155 14.83 5.42 -20.06
C ASP A 155 16.14 4.77 -19.60
N GLN A 156 16.18 4.30 -18.36
CA GLN A 156 17.38 3.67 -17.81
C GLN A 156 17.70 2.33 -18.49
N VAL A 157 16.71 1.44 -18.68
CA VAL A 157 16.96 0.15 -19.33
C VAL A 157 17.33 0.34 -20.79
N ASP A 158 16.68 1.26 -21.49
CA ASP A 158 17.02 1.63 -22.86
C ASP A 158 18.47 2.15 -22.95
N HIS A 159 18.81 3.09 -22.08
CA HIS A 159 20.16 3.66 -22.03
C HIS A 159 21.23 2.57 -21.79
N ILE A 160 21.00 1.70 -20.81
CA ILE A 160 21.95 0.63 -20.50
C ILE A 160 22.08 -0.34 -21.67
N ALA A 161 20.97 -0.74 -22.29
CA ALA A 161 20.96 -1.67 -23.42
C ALA A 161 21.72 -1.10 -24.61
N MET A 162 21.44 0.16 -24.98
CA MET A 162 22.13 0.87 -26.05
C MET A 162 23.63 1.05 -25.78
N HIS A 163 23.99 1.29 -24.52
CA HIS A 163 25.41 1.39 -24.13
C HIS A 163 26.15 0.04 -24.19
N ARG A 164 25.45 -1.06 -23.81
CA ARG A 164 26.04 -2.41 -23.86
C ARG A 164 26.24 -2.91 -25.27
N ASN A 165 25.31 -2.66 -26.16
CA ASN A 165 25.38 -3.14 -27.53
C ASN A 165 24.78 -2.15 -28.53
N PRO A 166 25.51 -1.07 -28.89
CA PRO A 166 24.97 -0.01 -29.75
C PRO A 166 24.52 -0.45 -31.14
N LYS A 167 25.00 -1.61 -31.60
CA LYS A 167 24.70 -2.13 -32.96
C LYS A 167 23.42 -2.95 -33.02
N LYS A 168 23.05 -3.61 -31.91
CA LYS A 168 21.89 -4.54 -31.90
C LYS A 168 20.78 -4.10 -30.98
N ALA A 169 21.09 -3.26 -29.98
CA ALA A 169 20.11 -2.88 -28.98
C ALA A 169 18.89 -2.20 -29.58
N VAL A 170 17.74 -2.52 -29.01
CA VAL A 170 16.45 -1.87 -29.31
C VAL A 170 15.92 -1.20 -28.05
N LYS A 171 15.01 -0.26 -28.23
CA LYS A 171 14.28 0.35 -27.12
C LYS A 171 13.12 -0.52 -26.70
N LEU A 172 12.70 -0.34 -25.47
CA LEU A 172 11.51 -0.98 -24.92
C LEU A 172 10.27 -0.52 -25.67
N ASP A 173 9.50 -1.47 -26.21
CA ASP A 173 8.26 -1.14 -26.93
C ASP A 173 7.22 -0.50 -26.02
N ASN A 174 6.41 0.41 -26.56
CA ASN A 174 5.37 1.09 -25.81
C ASN A 174 4.34 0.12 -25.21
N ASP A 175 3.97 -0.95 -25.93
CA ASP A 175 3.03 -1.95 -25.42
C ASP A 175 3.61 -2.76 -24.27
N VAL A 176 4.91 -3.03 -24.32
CA VAL A 176 5.64 -3.66 -23.21
C VAL A 176 5.74 -2.70 -22.02
N SER A 177 6.07 -1.44 -22.28
CA SER A 177 6.16 -0.40 -21.25
C SER A 177 4.84 -0.20 -20.49
N ARG A 178 3.70 -0.31 -21.17
CA ARG A 178 2.37 -0.23 -20.52
C ARG A 178 2.16 -1.33 -19.48
N ASN A 179 2.65 -2.52 -19.75
CA ASN A 179 2.54 -3.67 -18.84
C ASN A 179 3.49 -3.59 -17.64
N LEU A 180 4.33 -2.57 -17.57
CA LEU A 180 5.27 -2.35 -16.49
C LEU A 180 4.86 -1.13 -15.64
N GLY A 181 4.82 -1.35 -14.35
CA GLY A 181 4.60 -0.32 -13.35
C GLY A 181 5.77 -0.20 -12.38
N ILE A 182 5.48 0.26 -11.18
CA ILE A 182 6.40 0.28 -10.04
C ILE A 182 5.85 -0.62 -8.95
N GLY A 183 6.60 -1.66 -8.62
CA GLY A 183 6.27 -2.54 -7.51
C GLY A 183 6.37 -1.79 -6.18
N ASN A 184 5.54 -2.17 -5.24
CA ASN A 184 5.62 -1.67 -3.89
C ASN A 184 5.81 -2.81 -2.89
N SER A 185 6.78 -2.65 -2.02
CA SER A 185 7.09 -3.62 -0.97
C SER A 185 6.90 -3.07 0.43
N THR A 186 6.35 -1.87 0.55
CA THR A 186 6.29 -1.20 1.85
C THR A 186 4.89 -1.13 2.41
N GLY A 187 4.50 -2.09 3.20
CA GLY A 187 3.24 -2.00 3.92
C GLY A 187 3.07 -0.71 4.73
N LEU A 188 4.10 -0.23 5.40
CA LEU A 188 3.99 0.97 6.24
C LEU A 188 3.88 2.28 5.45
N GLY A 189 4.64 2.44 4.38
CA GLY A 189 4.54 3.63 3.51
C GLY A 189 3.23 3.68 2.72
N MET A 190 2.65 2.52 2.41
CA MET A 190 1.38 2.40 1.69
C MET A 190 0.15 2.41 2.59
N ALA A 191 0.28 2.08 3.87
CA ALA A 191 -0.86 1.98 4.76
C ALA A 191 -1.71 3.27 4.80
N PRO A 192 -1.13 4.47 4.94
CA PRO A 192 -1.91 5.69 4.84
C PRO A 192 -2.51 5.93 3.45
N PHE A 193 -1.82 5.50 2.39
CA PHE A 193 -2.34 5.57 1.02
C PHE A 193 -3.59 4.69 0.86
N ILE A 194 -3.52 3.44 1.27
CA ILE A 194 -4.63 2.49 1.17
C ILE A 194 -5.83 2.94 2.00
N VAL A 195 -5.61 3.43 3.22
CA VAL A 195 -6.69 3.93 4.08
C VAL A 195 -7.44 5.10 3.45
N ASN A 196 -6.75 5.95 2.70
CA ASN A 196 -7.37 7.07 2.00
C ASN A 196 -7.89 6.73 0.59
N HIS A 197 -7.73 5.47 0.16
CA HIS A 197 -8.30 4.94 -1.08
C HIS A 197 -9.20 3.74 -0.77
N PRO A 198 -10.42 3.99 -0.31
CA PRO A 198 -11.32 2.95 0.19
C PRO A 198 -11.60 1.83 -0.82
N THR A 199 -11.78 2.15 -2.08
CA THR A 199 -12.02 1.14 -3.13
C THR A 199 -10.82 0.24 -3.35
N LEU A 200 -9.61 0.79 -3.29
CA LEU A 200 -8.39 -0.01 -3.37
C LEU A 200 -8.27 -0.98 -2.19
N LEU A 201 -8.55 -0.52 -0.98
CA LEU A 201 -8.57 -1.36 0.22
C LEU A 201 -9.58 -2.50 0.07
N ASN A 202 -10.82 -2.16 -0.37
CA ASN A 202 -11.85 -3.14 -0.63
C ASN A 202 -11.40 -4.19 -1.66
N ASN A 203 -10.90 -3.75 -2.79
CA ASN A 203 -10.49 -4.64 -3.87
C ASN A 203 -9.35 -5.57 -3.43
N TRP A 204 -8.46 -5.07 -2.60
CA TRP A 204 -7.37 -5.88 -2.05
C TRP A 204 -7.86 -6.99 -1.15
N ILE A 205 -8.71 -6.67 -0.18
CA ILE A 205 -9.29 -7.67 0.72
C ILE A 205 -10.19 -8.63 -0.08
N LEU A 206 -10.97 -8.12 -1.02
CA LEU A 206 -11.84 -8.92 -1.88
C LEU A 206 -11.04 -9.92 -2.74
N ALA A 207 -9.88 -9.49 -3.27
CA ALA A 207 -9.00 -10.40 -4.01
C ALA A 207 -8.53 -11.57 -3.13
N ARG A 208 -8.14 -11.28 -1.88
CA ARG A 208 -7.78 -12.30 -0.90
C ARG A 208 -8.93 -13.25 -0.60
N GLU A 209 -10.14 -12.73 -0.34
CA GLU A 209 -11.33 -13.54 -0.06
C GLU A 209 -11.71 -14.40 -1.28
N THR A 210 -11.56 -13.86 -2.48
CA THR A 210 -11.80 -14.61 -3.73
C THR A 210 -10.78 -15.73 -3.91
N ALA A 211 -9.50 -15.46 -3.63
CA ALA A 211 -8.46 -16.49 -3.66
C ALA A 211 -8.73 -17.59 -2.63
N LEU A 212 -9.09 -17.22 -1.41
CA LEU A 212 -9.44 -18.17 -0.35
C LEU A 212 -10.63 -19.07 -0.77
N LYS A 213 -11.69 -18.48 -1.33
CA LYS A 213 -12.82 -19.24 -1.84
C LYS A 213 -12.36 -20.29 -2.87
N LYS A 214 -11.59 -19.87 -3.88
CA LYS A 214 -11.06 -20.77 -4.90
C LYS A 214 -10.20 -21.90 -4.32
N VAL A 215 -9.32 -21.58 -3.36
CA VAL A 215 -8.46 -22.59 -2.71
C VAL A 215 -9.29 -23.60 -1.90
N ARG A 216 -10.36 -23.16 -1.23
CA ARG A 216 -11.27 -24.04 -0.51
C ARG A 216 -12.08 -24.97 -1.44
N GLU A 217 -12.31 -24.55 -2.68
CA GLU A 217 -13.03 -25.34 -3.71
C GLU A 217 -12.13 -26.39 -4.40
N ILE A 218 -10.82 -26.39 -4.14
CA ILE A 218 -9.91 -27.38 -4.70
C ILE A 218 -10.22 -28.77 -4.12
N LYS A 219 -10.60 -29.69 -4.98
CA LYS A 219 -11.00 -31.04 -4.58
C LYS A 219 -9.82 -31.84 -3.99
N LYS A 220 -8.67 -31.81 -4.63
CA LYS A 220 -7.47 -32.51 -4.17
C LYS A 220 -6.28 -31.58 -4.16
N ILE A 221 -5.56 -31.56 -3.08
CA ILE A 221 -4.25 -30.89 -2.98
C ILE A 221 -3.13 -31.89 -3.33
N ASN A 222 -2.10 -31.43 -3.96
CA ASN A 222 -0.95 -32.27 -4.25
C ASN A 222 0.09 -32.21 -3.11
N LYS A 223 1.05 -33.12 -3.17
CA LYS A 223 2.09 -33.22 -2.14
C LYS A 223 2.88 -31.91 -1.97
N ASN A 224 3.22 -31.24 -3.07
CA ASN A 224 3.98 -29.99 -3.02
C ASN A 224 3.20 -28.88 -2.30
N GLN A 225 1.91 -28.73 -2.59
CA GLN A 225 1.03 -27.76 -1.94
C GLN A 225 0.91 -28.02 -0.43
N LYS A 226 0.75 -29.29 -0.04
CA LYS A 226 0.78 -29.70 1.36
C LYS A 226 2.12 -29.35 2.04
N ASP A 227 3.24 -29.70 1.39
CA ASP A 227 4.58 -29.50 1.95
C ASP A 227 4.89 -28.00 2.12
N ILE A 228 4.51 -27.17 1.15
CA ILE A 228 4.61 -25.71 1.26
C ILE A 228 3.80 -25.20 2.46
N PHE A 229 2.53 -25.58 2.58
CA PHE A 229 1.69 -25.17 3.70
C PHE A 229 2.28 -25.57 5.06
N LEU A 230 2.71 -26.83 5.22
CA LEU A 230 3.30 -27.32 6.46
C LEU A 230 4.65 -26.64 6.77
N SER A 231 5.45 -26.37 5.75
CA SER A 231 6.69 -25.61 5.88
C SER A 231 6.42 -24.18 6.36
N CYS A 232 5.41 -23.51 5.78
CA CYS A 232 4.99 -22.18 6.19
C CYS A 232 4.53 -22.16 7.64
N LEU A 233 3.75 -23.14 8.05
CA LEU A 233 3.26 -23.25 9.42
C LEU A 233 4.40 -23.38 10.43
N LYS A 234 5.37 -24.27 10.17
CA LYS A 234 6.55 -24.44 11.02
C LYS A 234 7.40 -23.17 11.11
N LYS A 235 7.64 -22.51 9.99
CA LYS A 235 8.39 -21.25 9.93
C LYS A 235 7.67 -20.13 10.67
N SER A 236 6.35 -20.04 10.53
CA SER A 236 5.51 -19.05 11.20
C SER A 236 5.58 -19.22 12.72
N LEU A 237 5.44 -20.43 13.23
CA LEU A 237 5.54 -20.69 14.66
C LEU A 237 6.89 -20.26 15.23
N LYS A 238 7.99 -20.64 14.54
CA LYS A 238 9.33 -20.23 14.92
C LYS A 238 9.49 -18.71 14.88
N ASN A 239 8.94 -18.03 13.87
CA ASN A 239 9.04 -16.59 13.73
C ASN A 239 8.27 -15.86 14.84
N ILE A 240 7.00 -16.26 15.07
CA ILE A 240 6.15 -15.64 16.08
C ILE A 240 6.73 -15.80 17.50
N SER A 241 7.35 -16.94 17.79
CA SER A 241 7.98 -17.19 19.10
C SER A 241 9.15 -16.23 19.40
N THR A 242 9.70 -15.58 18.38
CA THR A 242 10.77 -14.59 18.54
C THR A 242 10.27 -13.15 18.68
N TRP A 243 8.96 -12.93 18.51
CA TRP A 243 8.41 -11.59 18.63
C TRP A 243 8.47 -11.07 20.05
N ASN A 244 8.94 -9.84 20.16
CA ASN A 244 9.03 -9.14 21.43
C ASN A 244 8.35 -7.78 21.34
N THR A 245 7.65 -7.39 22.41
CA THR A 245 6.94 -6.12 22.51
C THR A 245 6.91 -5.66 23.96
N ASP A 246 6.89 -4.34 24.18
CA ASP A 246 6.74 -3.76 25.52
C ASP A 246 5.26 -3.62 25.92
N SER A 247 4.34 -3.80 24.99
CA SER A 247 2.91 -3.71 25.25
C SER A 247 2.40 -5.02 25.85
N GLU A 248 1.89 -4.98 27.06
CA GLU A 248 1.28 -6.16 27.71
C GLU A 248 0.12 -6.72 26.89
N TYR A 249 -0.67 -5.86 26.29
CA TYR A 249 -1.74 -6.28 25.40
C TYR A 249 -1.22 -7.09 24.20
N GLN A 250 -0.17 -6.60 23.54
CA GLN A 250 0.42 -7.31 22.40
C GLN A 250 1.08 -8.63 22.83
N LYS A 251 1.68 -8.69 24.01
CA LYS A 251 2.21 -9.95 24.56
C LYS A 251 1.11 -10.99 24.69
N ASN A 252 -0.04 -10.59 25.26
CA ASN A 252 -1.18 -11.47 25.40
C ASN A 252 -1.71 -11.97 24.05
N LYS A 253 -1.77 -11.11 23.03
CA LYS A 253 -2.16 -11.49 21.67
C LYS A 253 -1.15 -12.45 21.01
N ILE A 254 0.13 -12.23 21.20
CA ILE A 254 1.18 -13.16 20.72
C ILE A 254 1.06 -14.52 21.40
N ASN A 255 0.84 -14.54 22.71
CA ASN A 255 0.66 -15.78 23.47
C ASN A 255 -0.61 -16.54 23.03
N ASP A 256 -1.72 -15.84 22.80
CA ASP A 256 -2.94 -16.42 22.26
C ASP A 256 -2.71 -17.02 20.86
N LEU A 257 -2.01 -16.31 19.99
CA LEU A 257 -1.66 -16.80 18.66
C LEU A 257 -0.76 -18.04 18.71
N LEU A 258 0.24 -18.06 19.57
CA LEU A 258 1.10 -19.23 19.79
C LEU A 258 0.32 -20.44 20.33
N LYS A 259 -0.60 -20.20 21.26
CA LYS A 259 -1.48 -21.25 21.82
C LYS A 259 -2.36 -21.87 20.75
N ASP A 260 -2.98 -21.03 19.91
CA ASP A 260 -3.84 -21.47 18.83
C ASP A 260 -3.06 -22.20 17.73
N LEU A 261 -1.87 -21.73 17.38
CA LEU A 261 -0.99 -22.42 16.43
C LEU A 261 -0.58 -23.81 16.96
N ASN A 262 -0.24 -23.94 18.23
CA ASN A 262 0.08 -25.24 18.82
C ASN A 262 -1.14 -26.18 18.81
N LYS A 263 -2.34 -25.68 19.08
CA LYS A 263 -3.59 -26.42 18.93
C LYS A 263 -3.80 -26.94 17.51
N LEU A 264 -3.49 -26.09 16.51
CA LEU A 264 -3.52 -26.49 15.12
C LEU A 264 -2.48 -27.57 14.80
N PHE A 265 -1.25 -27.46 15.33
CA PHE A 265 -0.24 -28.50 15.11
C PHE A 265 -0.70 -29.86 15.60
N THR A 266 -1.26 -29.95 16.79
CA THR A 266 -1.84 -31.21 17.31
C THR A 266 -2.94 -31.74 16.41
N PHE A 267 -3.81 -30.86 15.90
CA PHE A 267 -4.86 -31.28 14.98
C PHE A 267 -4.31 -31.80 13.65
N ILE A 268 -3.29 -31.17 13.09
CA ILE A 268 -2.68 -31.52 11.81
C ILE A 268 -2.02 -32.91 11.84
N GLU A 269 -1.55 -33.39 13.00
CA GLU A 269 -0.96 -34.75 13.12
C GLU A 269 -1.93 -35.84 12.73
N ILE A 270 -3.24 -35.61 12.93
CA ILE A 270 -4.31 -36.56 12.61
C ILE A 270 -5.16 -36.15 11.40
N PHE A 271 -4.82 -35.02 10.76
CA PHE A 271 -5.65 -34.45 9.69
C PHE A 271 -5.31 -35.09 8.34
N ASP A 272 -6.36 -35.53 7.66
CA ASP A 272 -6.27 -36.12 6.32
C ASP A 272 -6.16 -35.04 5.22
N PHE A 273 -4.93 -34.76 4.80
CA PHE A 273 -4.66 -33.85 3.66
C PHE A 273 -4.94 -34.50 2.29
N GLU A 274 -5.08 -35.82 2.20
CA GLU A 274 -5.33 -36.51 0.94
C GLU A 274 -6.82 -36.67 0.65
N GLY A 275 -7.65 -36.36 1.63
CA GLY A 275 -9.11 -36.34 1.51
C GLY A 275 -9.60 -35.24 0.56
N ASP A 276 -10.84 -35.42 0.07
CA ASP A 276 -11.48 -34.41 -0.77
C ASP A 276 -11.72 -33.12 0.00
N PHE A 277 -11.45 -31.97 -0.65
CA PHE A 277 -11.61 -30.62 -0.12
C PHE A 277 -10.86 -30.40 1.20
N ALA A 278 -9.63 -30.87 1.30
CA ALA A 278 -8.85 -30.81 2.53
C ALA A 278 -8.76 -29.38 3.10
N PHE A 279 -8.43 -28.38 2.28
CA PHE A 279 -8.36 -27.00 2.76
C PHE A 279 -9.71 -26.41 3.19
N ASN A 280 -10.81 -26.84 2.59
CA ASN A 280 -12.12 -26.42 3.10
C ASN A 280 -12.43 -27.05 4.48
N LYS A 281 -12.14 -28.33 4.66
CA LYS A 281 -12.29 -29.01 5.96
C LYS A 281 -11.41 -28.38 7.04
N LEU A 282 -10.18 -28.07 6.68
CA LEU A 282 -9.25 -27.37 7.57
C LEU A 282 -9.79 -25.98 7.93
N TYR A 283 -10.27 -25.22 6.96
CA TYR A 283 -10.85 -23.89 7.18
C TYR A 283 -12.04 -23.94 8.15
N LEU A 284 -12.98 -24.85 7.94
CA LEU A 284 -14.14 -25.01 8.84
C LEU A 284 -13.73 -25.40 10.27
N TRP A 285 -12.68 -26.19 10.40
CA TRP A 285 -12.15 -26.53 11.72
C TRP A 285 -11.49 -25.33 12.40
N ILE A 286 -10.64 -24.57 11.71
CA ILE A 286 -9.96 -23.40 12.30
C ILE A 286 -10.98 -22.31 12.68
N GLU A 287 -11.99 -22.06 11.84
CA GLU A 287 -13.06 -21.09 12.09
C GLU A 287 -13.83 -21.41 13.39
N LYS A 288 -14.04 -22.68 13.67
CA LYS A 288 -14.73 -23.14 14.89
C LYS A 288 -13.85 -23.13 16.14
N ASN A 289 -12.55 -23.33 16.00
CA ASN A 289 -11.68 -23.70 17.10
C ASN A 289 -10.62 -22.67 17.48
N LEU A 290 -10.34 -21.69 16.63
CA LEU A 290 -9.25 -20.75 16.80
C LEU A 290 -9.76 -19.30 16.82
N LYS A 291 -8.95 -18.39 17.31
CA LYS A 291 -9.25 -16.95 17.32
C LYS A 291 -8.98 -16.33 15.95
N ASP A 292 -9.64 -15.23 15.68
CA ASP A 292 -9.61 -14.55 14.38
C ASP A 292 -8.20 -14.22 13.89
N GLU A 293 -7.33 -13.76 14.77
CA GLU A 293 -5.94 -13.46 14.40
C GLU A 293 -5.17 -14.71 13.94
N CYS A 294 -5.43 -15.85 14.57
CA CYS A 294 -4.82 -17.11 14.14
C CYS A 294 -5.42 -17.61 12.83
N ILE A 295 -6.73 -17.49 12.64
CA ILE A 295 -7.40 -17.82 11.38
C ILE A 295 -6.77 -17.05 10.22
N GLU A 296 -6.57 -15.74 10.38
CA GLU A 296 -5.93 -14.90 9.35
C GLU A 296 -4.52 -15.37 9.00
N TYR A 297 -3.75 -15.78 9.98
CA TYR A 297 -2.44 -16.37 9.77
C TYR A 297 -2.48 -17.66 8.95
N ILE A 298 -3.40 -18.55 9.30
CA ILE A 298 -3.52 -19.84 8.63
C ILE A 298 -4.05 -19.66 7.21
N VAL A 299 -5.01 -18.79 7.02
CA VAL A 299 -5.53 -18.44 5.68
C VAL A 299 -4.40 -17.92 4.78
N SER A 300 -3.55 -17.07 5.31
CA SER A 300 -2.38 -16.59 4.57
C SER A 300 -1.47 -17.74 4.13
N MET A 301 -1.23 -18.72 5.00
CA MET A 301 -0.44 -19.91 4.66
C MET A 301 -1.15 -20.87 3.71
N MET A 302 -2.49 -20.97 3.78
CA MET A 302 -3.28 -21.76 2.82
C MET A 302 -3.19 -21.21 1.39
N LEU A 303 -3.00 -19.92 1.24
CA LEU A 303 -2.88 -19.28 -0.07
C LEU A 303 -1.46 -19.34 -0.64
N GLU A 304 -0.44 -19.53 0.19
CA GLU A 304 0.97 -19.51 -0.21
C GLU A 304 1.35 -20.53 -1.31
N PRO A 305 0.74 -21.72 -1.41
CA PRO A 305 1.01 -22.65 -2.49
C PRO A 305 0.38 -22.29 -3.85
N TYR A 306 -0.41 -21.21 -3.93
CA TYR A 306 -1.30 -20.93 -5.06
C TYR A 306 -1.07 -19.54 -5.68
N ASP A 307 0.17 -19.21 -5.99
CA ASP A 307 0.53 -17.95 -6.65
C ASP A 307 -0.29 -17.74 -7.94
N GLU A 308 -0.57 -18.81 -8.69
CA GLU A 308 -1.35 -18.78 -9.92
C GLU A 308 -2.82 -18.39 -9.73
N ILE A 309 -3.37 -18.56 -8.53
CA ILE A 309 -4.73 -18.13 -8.16
C ILE A 309 -4.71 -16.70 -7.63
N VAL A 310 -3.68 -16.38 -6.87
CA VAL A 310 -3.57 -15.10 -6.13
C VAL A 310 -3.12 -13.96 -7.04
N ASP A 311 -2.03 -14.13 -7.77
CA ASP A 311 -1.40 -13.07 -8.56
C ASP A 311 -2.33 -12.42 -9.60
N PRO A 312 -3.15 -13.17 -10.36
CA PRO A 312 -4.07 -12.55 -11.33
C PRO A 312 -5.16 -11.68 -10.70
N LEU A 313 -5.57 -11.99 -9.46
CA LEU A 313 -6.61 -11.20 -8.77
C LEU A 313 -6.11 -9.83 -8.34
N ILE A 314 -4.79 -9.67 -8.26
CA ILE A 314 -4.17 -8.44 -7.82
C ILE A 314 -3.84 -7.54 -8.99
N SER A 315 -3.51 -8.12 -10.12
CA SER A 315 -3.17 -7.34 -11.32
C SER A 315 -4.33 -6.49 -11.85
N GLY A 316 -5.56 -6.78 -11.45
CA GLY A 316 -6.76 -6.06 -11.86
C GLY A 316 -7.26 -5.00 -10.86
N MET A 317 -6.48 -4.62 -9.86
CA MET A 317 -6.96 -3.63 -8.88
C MET A 317 -6.94 -2.22 -9.41
N SER A 318 -8.04 -1.50 -9.26
CA SER A 318 -8.24 -0.13 -9.70
C SER A 318 -8.96 0.70 -8.65
N SER A 319 -8.63 1.98 -8.58
CA SER A 319 -9.37 2.99 -7.79
C SER A 319 -10.29 3.87 -8.65
N GLU A 320 -10.52 3.52 -9.91
CA GLU A 320 -11.33 4.32 -10.84
C GLU A 320 -12.76 4.57 -10.34
N GLU A 321 -13.40 3.55 -9.79
CA GLU A 321 -14.74 3.69 -9.24
C GLU A 321 -14.83 4.73 -8.13
N GLU A 322 -13.77 4.93 -7.38
CA GLU A 322 -13.71 5.96 -6.35
C GLU A 322 -13.66 7.37 -6.95
N LYS A 323 -12.94 7.56 -8.05
CA LYS A 323 -12.87 8.84 -8.75
C LYS A 323 -14.24 9.31 -9.24
N PHE A 324 -15.06 8.39 -9.74
CA PHE A 324 -16.39 8.67 -10.31
C PHE A 324 -17.53 8.52 -9.29
N PHE A 325 -17.22 8.20 -8.04
CA PHE A 325 -18.25 8.05 -7.03
C PHE A 325 -18.87 9.40 -6.67
N ASN A 326 -20.14 9.56 -6.95
CA ASN A 326 -20.92 10.74 -6.60
C ASN A 326 -21.70 10.49 -5.32
N ILE A 327 -21.75 11.52 -4.47
CA ILE A 327 -22.60 11.48 -3.28
C ILE A 327 -24.06 11.53 -3.73
N PRO A 328 -24.92 10.58 -3.31
CA PRO A 328 -26.35 10.62 -3.61
C PRO A 328 -27.03 11.69 -2.79
N GLY A 329 -27.16 12.89 -3.38
CA GLY A 329 -27.64 14.09 -2.69
C GLY A 329 -29.14 14.09 -2.37
N ASP A 330 -29.91 13.19 -2.94
CA ASP A 330 -31.34 12.94 -2.72
C ASP A 330 -31.62 12.01 -1.54
N ARG A 331 -30.64 11.24 -1.11
CA ARG A 331 -30.74 10.44 0.12
C ARG A 331 -30.83 11.34 1.35
N THR A 332 -31.34 10.79 2.44
CA THR A 332 -31.68 11.55 3.65
C THR A 332 -30.60 11.49 4.72
N ILE A 333 -30.69 12.39 5.69
CA ILE A 333 -29.87 12.33 6.91
C ILE A 333 -30.10 11.02 7.68
N GLU A 334 -31.30 10.46 7.63
CA GLU A 334 -31.58 9.17 8.26
C GLU A 334 -30.79 8.03 7.62
N ASP A 335 -30.73 7.98 6.28
CA ASP A 335 -29.90 7.02 5.57
C ASP A 335 -28.43 7.12 5.98
N LEU A 336 -27.90 8.33 6.01
CA LEU A 336 -26.50 8.58 6.38
C LEU A 336 -26.25 8.17 7.85
N ARG A 337 -27.18 8.46 8.76
CA ARG A 337 -27.08 8.05 10.15
C ARG A 337 -27.03 6.53 10.29
N ASN A 338 -27.91 5.83 9.60
CA ASN A 338 -27.95 4.36 9.61
C ASN A 338 -26.62 3.77 9.12
N ILE A 339 -26.04 4.30 8.05
CA ILE A 339 -24.73 3.90 7.58
C ILE A 339 -23.65 4.10 8.65
N LEU A 340 -23.64 5.27 9.30
CA LEU A 340 -22.64 5.56 10.31
C LEU A 340 -22.80 4.66 11.54
N GLU A 341 -24.01 4.39 11.99
CA GLU A 341 -24.29 3.49 13.12
C GLU A 341 -23.94 2.04 12.81
N GLU A 342 -24.20 1.60 11.60
CA GLU A 342 -23.86 0.23 11.17
C GLU A 342 -22.35 0.04 10.98
N LYS A 343 -21.72 0.93 10.23
CA LYS A 343 -20.33 0.74 9.76
C LYS A 343 -19.26 1.32 10.70
N TYR A 344 -19.62 2.30 11.52
CA TYR A 344 -18.66 3.04 12.37
C TYR A 344 -19.03 3.05 13.86
N ASN A 345 -19.86 2.11 14.30
CA ASN A 345 -20.34 2.04 15.69
C ASN A 345 -19.19 2.05 16.72
N ASN A 346 -18.08 1.38 16.41
CA ASN A 346 -16.88 1.38 17.23
C ASN A 346 -16.29 2.78 17.39
N ILE A 347 -16.26 3.57 16.29
CA ILE A 347 -15.74 4.94 16.29
C ILE A 347 -16.65 5.88 17.07
N LEU A 348 -17.95 5.74 16.88
CA LEU A 348 -18.93 6.63 17.53
C LEU A 348 -18.89 6.54 19.07
N LYS A 349 -18.48 5.39 19.61
CA LYS A 349 -18.39 5.13 21.05
C LYS A 349 -17.12 5.65 21.70
N ILE A 350 -16.15 6.15 20.91
CA ILE A 350 -14.87 6.52 21.44
C ILE A 350 -14.83 7.95 21.92
N ASP A 351 -14.22 8.13 23.09
CA ASP A 351 -13.79 9.44 23.59
C ASP A 351 -12.39 9.77 23.02
N PHE A 352 -12.36 10.71 22.07
CA PHE A 352 -11.12 11.19 21.47
C PHE A 352 -10.33 12.15 22.35
N ASP A 353 -10.87 12.61 23.47
CA ASP A 353 -10.18 13.47 24.42
C ASP A 353 -9.38 12.65 25.42
N ASP A 354 -9.72 11.38 25.61
CA ASP A 354 -8.88 10.46 26.36
C ASP A 354 -7.55 10.23 25.63
N LYS A 355 -6.45 10.55 26.31
CA LYS A 355 -5.09 10.39 25.77
C LYS A 355 -4.79 8.96 25.30
N LYS A 356 -5.41 7.96 25.92
CA LYS A 356 -5.24 6.55 25.53
C LYS A 356 -5.77 6.28 24.11
N ASN A 357 -6.83 6.96 23.72
CA ASN A 357 -7.46 6.82 22.41
C ASN A 357 -6.78 7.64 21.31
N LYS A 358 -5.80 8.48 21.66
CA LYS A 358 -5.02 9.26 20.68
C LYS A 358 -3.84 8.47 20.09
N ARG A 359 -3.59 7.28 20.58
CA ARG A 359 -2.49 6.46 20.07
C ARG A 359 -2.87 5.88 18.72
N ASN A 360 -1.94 6.00 17.79
CA ASN A 360 -2.06 5.44 16.48
C ASN A 360 -1.63 3.97 16.51
N PHE A 361 -2.39 3.12 15.89
CA PHE A 361 -2.07 1.70 15.81
C PHE A 361 -1.14 1.31 14.67
N TRP A 362 -0.85 2.19 13.75
CA TRP A 362 0.26 2.01 12.81
C TRP A 362 1.53 1.94 13.60
N PHE A 363 1.75 0.76 14.17
CA PHE A 363 2.89 0.63 14.98
C PHE A 363 4.13 0.60 14.19
N ILE A 364 5.10 0.68 14.87
CA ILE A 364 6.40 0.99 14.46
C ILE A 364 7.31 0.01 15.11
N SER A 365 8.15 -0.58 14.31
CA SER A 365 9.24 -1.39 14.81
C SER A 365 10.12 -0.53 15.72
N LYS A 366 10.53 -1.05 16.87
CA LYS A 366 11.48 -0.40 17.77
C LYS A 366 12.77 0.02 17.08
N ASN A 367 13.17 -0.72 16.08
CA ASN A 367 14.41 -0.52 15.34
C ASN A 367 14.28 0.46 14.17
N LYS A 368 13.14 1.10 14.02
CA LYS A 368 12.86 2.00 12.94
C LYS A 368 12.22 3.25 13.48
N GLU A 369 12.91 4.35 13.37
CA GLU A 369 12.39 5.68 13.68
C GLU A 369 11.41 6.14 12.62
N GLU A 370 10.25 5.51 12.57
CA GLU A 370 9.18 5.95 11.70
C GLU A 370 8.29 6.96 12.38
N PRO A 371 7.77 7.92 11.63
CA PRO A 371 6.86 8.89 12.19
C PRO A 371 5.64 8.18 12.77
N ARG A 372 5.28 8.53 13.96
CA ARG A 372 4.03 8.14 14.59
C ARG A 372 2.98 9.15 14.18
N TYR A 373 1.85 8.66 13.80
CA TYR A 373 0.80 9.49 13.28
C TYR A 373 0.14 10.32 14.37
N ALA A 374 -0.61 11.32 13.96
CA ALA A 374 -1.39 12.24 14.78
C ALA A 374 -0.61 13.05 15.81
N ASP A 375 0.29 12.44 16.57
CA ASP A 375 1.02 13.14 17.64
C ASP A 375 2.25 13.91 17.16
N ARG A 376 2.81 13.54 15.99
CA ARG A 376 4.04 14.15 15.46
C ARG A 376 3.82 15.14 14.34
N TYR A 377 2.69 15.10 13.67
CA TYR A 377 2.44 15.99 12.56
C TYR A 377 1.86 17.30 13.01
N LYS A 378 2.64 18.33 12.80
CA LYS A 378 2.25 19.73 13.05
C LYS A 378 1.99 20.50 11.76
N GLU A 379 2.26 19.89 10.60
CA GLU A 379 2.03 20.55 9.33
C GLU A 379 0.54 20.64 9.01
N ILE A 380 0.16 21.77 8.42
CA ILE A 380 -1.22 22.02 8.04
C ILE A 380 -1.64 21.02 6.95
N GLY A 381 -2.69 20.27 7.25
CA GLY A 381 -3.27 19.28 6.34
C GLY A 381 -2.65 17.89 6.38
N ALA A 382 -1.49 17.69 7.00
CA ALA A 382 -0.86 16.37 7.10
C ALA A 382 -1.71 15.36 7.88
N ASN A 383 -2.43 15.83 8.88
CA ASN A 383 -3.31 15.02 9.71
C ASN A 383 -4.60 14.57 9.01
N LEU A 384 -4.99 15.22 7.91
CA LEU A 384 -6.22 14.86 7.19
C LEU A 384 -6.15 13.46 6.55
N GLU A 385 -4.96 12.94 6.36
CA GLU A 385 -4.71 11.63 5.75
C GLU A 385 -4.49 10.52 6.80
N GLN A 386 -4.63 10.86 8.08
CA GLN A 386 -4.38 9.90 9.15
C GLN A 386 -5.68 9.20 9.58
N PRO A 387 -5.62 7.91 9.93
CA PRO A 387 -6.79 7.19 10.41
C PRO A 387 -7.50 7.85 11.59
N LEU A 388 -6.74 8.41 12.52
CA LEU A 388 -7.33 9.13 13.65
C LEU A 388 -8.09 10.39 13.21
N ALA A 389 -7.60 11.13 12.22
CA ALA A 389 -8.30 12.29 11.68
C ALA A 389 -9.60 11.87 10.98
N ILE A 390 -9.57 10.78 10.22
CA ILE A 390 -10.76 10.20 9.58
C ILE A 390 -11.81 9.84 10.66
N ALA A 391 -11.39 9.16 11.71
CA ALA A 391 -12.28 8.77 12.81
C ALA A 391 -12.92 9.97 13.51
N ARG A 392 -12.14 11.01 13.78
CA ARG A 392 -12.65 12.26 14.35
C ARG A 392 -13.66 12.95 13.44
N ASP A 393 -13.39 12.97 12.15
CA ASP A 393 -14.30 13.55 11.16
C ASP A 393 -15.61 12.75 11.05
N ILE A 394 -15.55 11.43 11.14
CA ILE A 394 -16.74 10.57 11.19
C ILE A 394 -17.59 10.90 12.44
N LYS A 395 -16.96 11.01 13.61
CA LYS A 395 -17.67 11.37 14.84
C LYS A 395 -18.26 12.77 14.76
N ARG A 396 -17.50 13.75 14.25
CA ARG A 396 -17.96 15.12 14.03
C ARG A 396 -19.16 15.17 13.05
N LEU A 397 -19.10 14.38 11.97
CA LEU A 397 -20.23 14.23 11.05
C LEU A 397 -21.47 13.71 11.78
N TYR A 398 -21.31 12.62 12.56
CA TYR A 398 -22.42 12.02 13.31
C TYR A 398 -23.05 13.02 14.30
N GLU A 399 -22.24 13.72 15.06
CA GLU A 399 -22.71 14.78 15.98
C GLU A 399 -23.45 15.90 15.25
N ARG A 400 -22.98 16.28 14.06
CA ARG A 400 -23.60 17.34 13.26
C ARG A 400 -24.94 16.91 12.70
N ILE A 401 -25.07 15.67 12.22
CA ILE A 401 -26.34 15.15 11.65
C ILE A 401 -27.39 14.84 12.73
N ASN A 402 -26.98 14.56 13.97
CA ASN A 402 -27.92 14.31 15.07
C ASN A 402 -28.80 15.53 15.41
N ASN A 403 -28.36 16.72 15.05
CA ASN A 403 -29.11 17.95 15.21
C ASN A 403 -29.97 18.32 13.99
N GLN A 404 -30.01 17.44 12.97
CA GLN A 404 -30.75 17.68 11.74
C GLN A 404 -32.03 16.83 11.67
N LYS A 405 -33.01 17.29 10.87
CA LYS A 405 -34.22 16.51 10.58
C LYS A 405 -33.86 15.26 9.76
N ASN A 406 -34.43 14.11 10.12
CA ASN A 406 -34.18 12.84 9.43
C ASN A 406 -34.44 12.92 7.93
N SER A 407 -35.49 13.61 7.53
CA SER A 407 -35.91 13.75 6.13
C SER A 407 -35.11 14.80 5.34
N LEU A 408 -34.15 15.47 5.94
CA LEU A 408 -33.34 16.47 5.22
C LEU A 408 -32.48 15.79 4.15
N PRO A 409 -32.54 16.21 2.88
CA PRO A 409 -31.67 15.69 1.84
C PRO A 409 -30.19 16.01 2.10
N ILE A 410 -29.32 15.04 1.83
CA ILE A 410 -27.87 15.19 2.04
C ILE A 410 -27.29 16.33 1.21
N GLY A 411 -27.79 16.53 -0.01
CA GLY A 411 -27.37 17.66 -0.85
C GLY A 411 -27.60 19.03 -0.18
N LYS A 412 -28.73 19.19 0.52
CA LYS A 412 -29.01 20.43 1.30
C LYS A 412 -28.11 20.54 2.51
N PHE A 413 -27.91 19.46 3.24
CA PHE A 413 -27.00 19.43 4.38
C PHE A 413 -25.58 19.85 3.98
N LEU A 414 -25.06 19.33 2.86
CA LEU A 414 -23.71 19.62 2.38
C LEU A 414 -23.52 21.05 1.86
N ASN A 415 -24.57 21.75 1.47
CA ASN A 415 -24.46 23.17 1.15
C ASN A 415 -24.03 24.02 2.33
N GLU A 416 -24.43 23.62 3.55
CA GLU A 416 -24.07 24.31 4.78
C GLU A 416 -22.84 23.69 5.48
N ASN A 417 -22.47 22.47 5.10
CA ASN A 417 -21.40 21.69 5.74
C ASN A 417 -20.41 21.13 4.70
N ASN A 418 -19.88 21.99 3.86
CA ASN A 418 -18.95 21.59 2.77
C ASN A 418 -17.68 20.92 3.28
N ASP A 419 -17.23 21.25 4.46
CA ASP A 419 -16.07 20.67 5.13
C ASP A 419 -16.25 19.18 5.44
N LEU A 420 -17.48 18.70 5.52
CA LEU A 420 -17.80 17.28 5.78
C LEU A 420 -18.01 16.45 4.50
N ARG A 421 -17.90 17.05 3.31
CA ARG A 421 -18.17 16.37 2.06
C ARG A 421 -17.33 15.11 1.85
N HIS A 422 -16.05 15.15 2.21
CA HIS A 422 -15.15 14.00 2.08
C HIS A 422 -15.56 12.83 2.98
N VAL A 423 -16.03 13.11 4.19
CA VAL A 423 -16.49 12.09 5.15
C VAL A 423 -17.82 11.50 4.74
N VAL A 424 -18.75 12.33 4.27
CA VAL A 424 -20.04 11.85 3.73
C VAL A 424 -19.79 10.95 2.52
N ARG A 425 -18.91 11.35 1.61
CA ARG A 425 -18.52 10.51 0.48
C ARG A 425 -17.96 9.16 0.94
N ARG A 426 -17.10 9.17 1.95
CA ARG A 426 -16.52 7.96 2.53
C ARG A 426 -17.58 7.02 3.12
N ALA A 427 -18.58 7.56 3.82
CA ALA A 427 -19.69 6.78 4.37
C ALA A 427 -20.48 6.03 3.28
N PHE A 428 -20.72 6.67 2.14
CA PHE A 428 -21.41 6.01 1.02
C PHE A 428 -20.50 5.03 0.27
N ILE A 429 -19.20 5.26 0.25
CA ILE A 429 -18.26 4.31 -0.33
C ILE A 429 -18.23 3.00 0.49
N ILE A 430 -18.21 3.09 1.82
CA ILE A 430 -18.20 1.86 2.65
C ILE A 430 -19.52 1.09 2.58
N GLU A 431 -20.64 1.76 2.33
CA GLU A 431 -21.90 1.08 2.08
C GLU A 431 -21.83 0.19 0.84
N LYS A 432 -21.22 0.70 -0.23
CA LYS A 432 -21.06 -0.02 -1.51
C LYS A 432 -19.92 -1.05 -1.47
N PHE A 433 -18.83 -0.72 -0.78
CA PHE A 433 -17.60 -1.51 -0.73
C PHE A 433 -17.28 -1.92 0.72
N PRO A 434 -17.74 -3.09 1.18
CA PRO A 434 -17.72 -3.45 2.61
C PRO A 434 -16.33 -3.55 3.25
N TYR A 435 -15.28 -3.74 2.47
CA TYR A 435 -13.90 -3.76 2.96
C TYR A 435 -13.15 -2.44 2.77
N SER A 436 -13.85 -1.36 2.43
CA SER A 436 -13.22 -0.07 2.12
C SER A 436 -12.75 0.72 3.34
N GLU A 437 -12.93 0.22 4.54
CA GLU A 437 -12.54 0.87 5.77
C GLU A 437 -11.85 -0.08 6.74
N ILE A 438 -10.83 0.41 7.42
CA ILE A 438 -10.17 -0.29 8.52
C ILE A 438 -10.69 0.28 9.83
N GLN A 439 -11.86 -0.17 10.22
CA GLN A 439 -12.64 0.46 11.30
C GLN A 439 -11.97 0.34 12.67
N ASP A 440 -11.54 -0.86 13.01
CA ASP A 440 -11.03 -1.13 14.35
C ASP A 440 -9.68 -0.50 14.64
N ASN A 441 -9.07 0.04 13.60
CA ASN A 441 -7.72 0.54 13.63
C ASN A 441 -7.59 2.01 13.78
N THR A 442 -8.68 2.72 13.75
CA THR A 442 -8.58 4.15 13.61
C THR A 442 -8.04 4.82 14.86
N ILE A 443 -8.00 4.12 15.98
CA ILE A 443 -7.63 4.71 17.26
C ILE A 443 -7.03 3.79 18.29
N GLY A 444 -7.04 2.50 18.08
CA GLY A 444 -6.54 1.53 19.07
C GLY A 444 -5.03 1.47 19.11
N SER A 445 -4.43 1.76 20.26
CA SER A 445 -3.00 1.48 20.47
C SER A 445 -2.74 0.04 20.85
N ASN A 446 -3.75 -0.67 21.29
CA ASN A 446 -3.62 -1.94 21.95
C ASN A 446 -4.28 -3.09 21.21
N VAL A 447 -4.94 -2.82 20.11
CA VAL A 447 -5.64 -3.82 19.30
C VAL A 447 -4.98 -3.90 17.94
N ILE A 448 -4.62 -5.08 17.50
CA ILE A 448 -4.39 -5.34 16.08
C ILE A 448 -5.75 -5.75 15.51
N PRO A 449 -6.45 -4.89 14.82
CA PRO A 449 -7.74 -5.25 14.26
C PRO A 449 -7.56 -6.27 13.17
N ILE A 450 -8.56 -7.10 12.99
CA ILE A 450 -8.51 -8.20 12.06
C ILE A 450 -8.27 -7.73 10.62
N ASP A 451 -8.90 -6.64 10.22
CA ASP A 451 -8.72 -6.09 8.87
C ASP A 451 -7.30 -5.58 8.63
N MET A 452 -6.66 -5.02 9.64
CA MET A 452 -5.25 -4.65 9.56
C MET A 452 -4.35 -5.87 9.50
N LEU A 453 -4.67 -6.93 10.24
CA LEU A 453 -3.94 -8.17 10.17
C LEU A 453 -4.07 -8.81 8.79
N ARG A 454 -5.27 -8.83 8.20
CA ARG A 454 -5.52 -9.25 6.81
C ARG A 454 -4.65 -8.47 5.83
N LEU A 455 -4.67 -7.14 5.96
CA LEU A 455 -3.88 -6.28 5.11
C LEU A 455 -2.38 -6.56 5.25
N LYS A 456 -1.87 -6.66 6.47
CA LYS A 456 -0.45 -6.97 6.73
C LYS A 456 -0.06 -8.34 6.19
N LEU A 457 -0.88 -9.35 6.39
CA LEU A 457 -0.61 -10.70 5.90
C LEU A 457 -0.67 -10.76 4.38
N SER A 458 -1.57 -9.99 3.76
CA SER A 458 -1.64 -9.83 2.31
C SER A 458 -0.39 -9.18 1.73
N PHE A 459 0.26 -8.29 2.47
CA PHE A 459 1.50 -7.65 2.03
C PHE A 459 2.76 -8.49 2.30
N PHE A 460 2.80 -9.18 3.44
CA PHE A 460 4.04 -9.74 3.97
C PHE A 460 4.04 -11.26 4.04
N GLY A 461 2.87 -11.89 3.97
CA GLY A 461 2.71 -13.32 4.19
C GLY A 461 2.94 -13.73 5.65
N ALA A 462 2.41 -14.91 6.01
CA ALA A 462 2.46 -15.40 7.38
C ALA A 462 3.85 -15.83 7.84
N VAL A 463 4.68 -16.30 6.92
CA VAL A 463 6.01 -16.83 7.21
C VAL A 463 7.01 -15.74 7.51
N LYS A 464 6.83 -14.60 6.85
CA LYS A 464 7.69 -13.43 6.93
C LYS A 464 6.89 -12.23 7.40
N PHE A 465 6.14 -12.37 8.48
CA PHE A 465 5.40 -11.25 9.08
C PHE A 465 6.31 -10.11 9.54
N ASP A 466 7.48 -10.11 9.04
CA ASP A 466 8.30 -8.94 8.84
C ASP A 466 8.15 -8.48 7.39
N PRO A 467 8.56 -7.29 7.09
CA PRO A 467 8.47 -6.69 5.77
C PRO A 467 9.35 -7.35 4.69
N ARG A 468 9.39 -8.64 4.57
CA ARG A 468 10.30 -9.35 3.65
C ARG A 468 9.61 -10.31 2.70
N SER A 469 8.30 -10.44 2.74
CA SER A 469 7.62 -11.34 1.83
C SER A 469 7.75 -10.86 0.39
N ASP A 470 8.23 -11.71 -0.48
CA ASP A 470 8.37 -11.47 -1.91
C ASP A 470 7.26 -12.13 -2.72
N LYS A 471 6.38 -12.90 -2.08
CA LYS A 471 5.37 -13.74 -2.74
C LYS A 471 3.96 -13.20 -2.70
N TRP A 472 3.65 -12.20 -1.88
CA TRP A 472 2.28 -11.79 -1.68
C TRP A 472 1.92 -10.52 -2.41
N LEU A 473 0.64 -10.43 -2.72
CA LEU A 473 -0.13 -9.31 -3.21
C LEU A 473 0.72 -8.06 -3.38
N ARG A 474 1.46 -8.01 -4.48
CA ARG A 474 2.29 -6.87 -4.82
C ARG A 474 1.41 -5.86 -5.49
N ILE A 475 1.31 -4.69 -4.95
CA ILE A 475 0.80 -3.58 -5.71
C ILE A 475 1.85 -3.24 -6.76
N CYS A 476 1.45 -3.30 -8.00
CA CYS A 476 2.20 -2.73 -9.10
C CYS A 476 1.51 -1.43 -9.51
N MET A 477 1.99 -0.31 -8.99
CA MET A 477 1.42 1.00 -9.30
C MET A 477 1.69 1.37 -10.75
N PHE A 478 0.72 1.96 -11.41
CA PHE A 478 0.82 2.44 -12.80
C PHE A 478 1.05 1.35 -13.87
N GLN A 479 0.81 0.10 -13.57
CA GLN A 479 0.69 -0.92 -14.60
C GLN A 479 -0.55 -0.61 -15.46
N GLY A 480 -0.39 -0.61 -16.78
CA GLY A 480 -1.46 -0.19 -17.72
C GLY A 480 -1.59 1.33 -17.90
N ALA A 481 -0.91 2.14 -17.11
CA ALA A 481 -1.00 3.58 -17.21
C ALA A 481 -0.48 4.12 -18.55
N PRO A 482 -1.06 5.22 -19.06
CA PRO A 482 -0.58 5.88 -20.27
C PRO A 482 0.89 6.28 -20.17
N LEU A 483 1.54 6.35 -21.32
CA LEU A 483 2.87 6.96 -21.44
C LEU A 483 2.73 8.49 -21.43
N PRO A 484 3.80 9.26 -21.16
CA PRO A 484 3.74 10.72 -21.03
C PRO A 484 3.15 11.45 -22.22
N ASN A 485 3.42 10.95 -23.44
CA ASN A 485 2.90 11.51 -24.70
C ASN A 485 1.42 11.20 -24.94
N GLU A 486 0.83 10.28 -24.19
CA GLU A 486 -0.58 9.89 -24.29
C GLU A 486 -1.45 10.57 -23.23
N LEU A 487 -0.84 11.20 -22.22
CA LEU A 487 -1.56 11.92 -21.18
C LEU A 487 -2.26 13.15 -21.74
N LYS A 488 -3.58 13.17 -21.63
CA LYS A 488 -4.39 14.34 -21.96
C LYS A 488 -4.39 15.37 -20.83
N ASN A 489 -4.37 14.89 -19.59
CA ASN A 489 -4.40 15.73 -18.40
C ASN A 489 -3.55 15.07 -17.29
N PHE A 490 -2.89 15.89 -16.48
CA PHE A 490 -2.13 15.41 -15.32
C PHE A 490 -3.03 14.75 -14.26
N ASP A 491 -4.30 15.11 -14.21
CA ASP A 491 -5.27 14.46 -13.32
C ASP A 491 -5.52 13.00 -13.70
N ASP A 492 -5.23 12.61 -14.93
CA ASP A 492 -5.35 11.21 -15.37
C ASP A 492 -4.37 10.29 -14.63
N LEU A 493 -3.27 10.81 -14.12
CA LEU A 493 -2.34 10.04 -13.27
C LEU A 493 -2.97 9.55 -11.97
N TRP A 494 -3.98 10.24 -11.49
CA TRP A 494 -4.65 9.88 -10.25
C TRP A 494 -5.47 8.60 -10.37
N VAL A 495 -5.96 8.31 -11.55
CA VAL A 495 -6.73 7.10 -11.86
C VAL A 495 -5.88 5.84 -11.71
N TYR A 496 -4.58 5.95 -11.95
CA TYR A 496 -3.62 4.84 -11.93
C TYR A 496 -2.84 4.73 -10.61
N ASN A 497 -3.43 5.21 -9.54
CA ASN A 497 -2.84 5.12 -8.19
C ASN A 497 -2.59 3.71 -7.73
N SER A 498 -3.29 2.80 -8.28
CA SER A 498 -3.15 1.39 -8.08
C SER A 498 -3.29 0.71 -9.42
N ILE A 499 -2.92 -0.44 -9.47
CA ILE A 499 -2.84 -1.36 -10.55
C ILE A 499 -4.06 -1.35 -11.47
N ASN A 500 -3.84 -1.36 -12.72
CA ASN A 500 -4.72 -1.94 -13.72
C ASN A 500 -4.13 -3.22 -14.27
#